data_45e8e54ea9c96b04091d64dd9c062790
#
_entry.id   45e8e54ea9c96b04091d64dd9c062790
#
_cell.length_a   1.000
_cell.length_b   1.000
_cell.length_c   1.000
_cell.angle_alpha   90.00
_cell.angle_beta   90.00
_cell.angle_gamma   90.00
#
_symmetry.space_group_name_H-M   'P 1'
#
loop_
_entity.id
_entity.type
_entity.pdbx_description
1 polymer ?
#
loop_
_entity_poly.entity_id
_entity_poly.type
_entity_poly.pdbx_seq_one_letter_code
_entity_poly.pdbx_strand_id
1 'polypeptide(L)'
;MRVVFSEDARDFQRRDWTDLVRADPAGTIFHRPAFLKLYWEEFGETPDHLLLTFAEDEDGRQVAAVAFERMDDTLRFLGGTEVTDYMGPVGEPSTQTQVAKELWAALVQRDDWRSADLRGLPEDRPWLGLLREAANEEGLVVREEDDQNGIAPFLTLPPTWEGYLESLPAKLRHEIRRKAKKLEAEAGPFRIIVADRDSLEPLLDRFVELHRMSEGPKGVFMVPGMEIFFRRLAAAFLPEHVFRLTFIEVGGQLAAGTIGFVCDGTSSLYNSAFDRAWGSLAPGMVLVAEDIRLAIDEGCTVFDLLKGDYGYKYRFGAVPRRVRRLVVERP
;
A
#
# COMPACT_ATOMS: atom_id res chain seq x y z
N MET A 1 20.01 -12.83 19.38
CA MET A 1 19.53 -11.83 18.38
C MET A 1 20.08 -10.46 18.76
N ARG A 2 20.35 -9.58 17.79
CA ARG A 2 20.87 -8.22 18.02
C ARG A 2 20.07 -7.25 17.16
N VAL A 3 19.69 -6.10 17.71
CA VAL A 3 19.09 -4.98 16.97
C VAL A 3 20.19 -3.97 16.63
N VAL A 4 20.21 -3.55 15.36
CA VAL A 4 21.17 -2.59 14.80
C VAL A 4 20.41 -1.42 14.24
N PHE A 5 20.80 -0.21 14.62
CA PHE A 5 20.24 1.04 14.11
C PHE A 5 21.18 1.68 13.08
N SER A 6 20.60 2.30 12.07
CA SER A 6 21.33 3.11 11.08
C SER A 6 20.53 4.36 10.71
N GLU A 7 21.22 5.47 10.61
CA GLU A 7 20.69 6.75 10.11
C GLU A 7 21.13 7.03 8.65
N ASP A 8 21.81 6.06 8.05
CA ASP A 8 22.35 6.17 6.68
C ASP A 8 21.36 5.64 5.66
N ALA A 9 20.82 6.52 4.81
CA ALA A 9 19.89 6.15 3.74
C ALA A 9 20.48 5.14 2.71
N ARG A 10 21.81 4.95 2.68
CA ARG A 10 22.43 3.90 1.85
C ARG A 10 22.04 2.50 2.32
N ASP A 11 21.67 2.33 3.59
CA ASP A 11 21.26 1.05 4.16
C ASP A 11 19.86 0.59 3.70
N PHE A 12 19.09 1.41 2.99
CA PHE A 12 17.95 0.90 2.20
C PHE A 12 18.38 -0.11 1.13
N GLN A 13 19.64 -0.16 0.75
CA GLN A 13 20.17 -1.09 -0.25
C GLN A 13 20.63 -2.44 0.33
N ARG A 14 20.39 -2.71 1.61
CA ARG A 14 20.69 -4.02 2.20
C ARG A 14 19.91 -5.12 1.47
N ARG A 15 20.64 -6.12 0.97
CA ARG A 15 20.14 -7.13 0.02
C ARG A 15 18.98 -7.95 0.58
N ASP A 16 19.02 -8.28 1.86
CA ASP A 16 18.06 -9.21 2.47
C ASP A 16 16.70 -8.59 2.76
N TRP A 17 16.58 -7.26 2.78
CA TRP A 17 15.32 -6.59 3.15
C TRP A 17 14.16 -6.93 2.20
N THR A 18 14.39 -6.92 0.88
CA THR A 18 13.34 -7.28 -0.10
C THR A 18 12.89 -8.73 0.06
N ASP A 19 13.81 -9.63 0.40
CA ASP A 19 13.48 -11.04 0.64
C ASP A 19 12.69 -11.23 1.95
N LEU A 20 12.98 -10.43 2.99
CA LEU A 20 12.17 -10.39 4.21
C LEU A 20 10.74 -9.91 3.94
N VAL A 21 10.56 -8.91 3.07
CA VAL A 21 9.21 -8.47 2.65
C VAL A 21 8.43 -9.61 2.01
N ARG A 22 9.07 -10.40 1.15
CA ARG A 22 8.44 -11.56 0.49
C ARG A 22 8.14 -12.71 1.46
N ALA A 23 9.02 -12.92 2.44
CA ALA A 23 8.88 -13.98 3.43
C ALA A 23 7.80 -13.70 4.48
N ASP A 24 7.51 -12.43 4.75
CA ASP A 24 6.54 -12.01 5.73
C ASP A 24 5.12 -11.98 5.13
N PRO A 25 4.15 -12.74 5.66
CA PRO A 25 2.76 -12.66 5.21
C PRO A 25 2.10 -11.28 5.36
N ALA A 26 2.68 -10.41 6.20
CA ALA A 26 2.29 -9.00 6.33
C ALA A 26 3.01 -8.08 5.34
N GLY A 27 4.01 -8.59 4.61
CA GLY A 27 4.81 -7.83 3.65
C GLY A 27 3.96 -7.31 2.49
N THR A 28 4.20 -6.05 2.12
CA THR A 28 3.53 -5.38 1.00
C THR A 28 4.54 -4.51 0.25
N ILE A 29 4.10 -3.91 -0.85
CA ILE A 29 4.90 -2.91 -1.58
C ILE A 29 5.41 -1.78 -0.66
N PHE A 30 4.61 -1.37 0.31
CA PHE A 30 4.93 -0.28 1.22
C PHE A 30 6.09 -0.58 2.18
N HIS A 31 6.42 -1.85 2.39
CA HIS A 31 7.56 -2.29 3.20
C HIS A 31 8.84 -2.48 2.37
N ARG A 32 8.75 -2.41 1.03
CA ARG A 32 9.93 -2.56 0.18
C ARG A 32 10.89 -1.40 0.38
N PRO A 33 12.20 -1.68 0.57
CA PRO A 33 13.19 -0.62 0.81
C PRO A 33 13.25 0.40 -0.33
N ALA A 34 13.01 -0.01 -1.57
CA ALA A 34 12.95 0.93 -2.70
C ALA A 34 11.77 1.92 -2.59
N PHE A 35 10.58 1.47 -2.12
CA PHE A 35 9.44 2.37 -1.88
C PHE A 35 9.74 3.36 -0.75
N LEU A 36 10.24 2.86 0.39
CA LEU A 36 10.58 3.67 1.56
C LEU A 36 11.69 4.67 1.27
N LYS A 37 12.70 4.26 0.48
CA LYS A 37 13.76 5.15 0.02
C LYS A 37 13.23 6.28 -0.85
N LEU A 38 12.36 5.98 -1.83
CA LEU A 38 11.75 7.00 -2.69
C LEU A 38 10.90 7.98 -1.88
N TYR A 39 10.14 7.45 -0.91
CA TYR A 39 9.38 8.30 0.03
C TYR A 39 10.32 9.23 0.81
N TRP A 40 11.39 8.67 1.40
CA TRP A 40 12.36 9.44 2.17
C TRP A 40 13.05 10.53 1.35
N GLU A 41 13.45 10.23 0.13
CA GLU A 41 14.11 11.17 -0.78
C GLU A 41 13.19 12.31 -1.24
N GLU A 42 11.89 12.11 -1.27
CA GLU A 42 10.93 13.13 -1.71
C GLU A 42 10.33 13.92 -0.54
N PHE A 43 10.08 13.28 0.60
CA PHE A 43 9.32 13.86 1.71
C PHE A 43 10.07 13.88 3.04
N GLY A 44 11.23 13.25 3.14
CA GLY A 44 12.06 13.26 4.35
C GLY A 44 12.59 14.68 4.62
N GLU A 45 12.51 15.11 5.89
CA GLU A 45 12.90 16.48 6.25
C GLU A 45 14.41 16.63 6.40
N THR A 46 15.02 15.84 7.29
CA THR A 46 16.46 15.89 7.59
C THR A 46 17.05 14.50 7.83
N PRO A 47 18.32 14.27 7.46
CA PRO A 47 18.93 12.92 7.56
C PRO A 47 18.89 12.29 8.95
N ASP A 48 19.03 13.08 10.02
CA ASP A 48 19.02 12.65 11.41
C ASP A 48 17.64 12.26 11.94
N HIS A 49 16.60 12.46 11.16
CA HIS A 49 15.25 11.96 11.45
C HIS A 49 15.05 10.51 11.00
N LEU A 50 15.87 9.96 10.11
CA LEU A 50 15.79 8.58 9.63
C LEU A 50 16.35 7.63 10.68
N LEU A 51 15.61 6.54 10.96
CA LEU A 51 16.08 5.46 11.81
C LEU A 51 15.73 4.11 11.19
N LEU A 52 16.65 3.56 10.40
CA LEU A 52 16.53 2.21 9.88
C LEU A 52 16.93 1.23 10.98
N THR A 53 16.13 0.21 11.17
CA THR A 53 16.33 -0.77 12.24
C THR A 53 16.33 -2.17 11.68
N PHE A 54 17.35 -2.95 12.02
CA PHE A 54 17.56 -4.31 11.55
C PHE A 54 17.72 -5.25 12.74
N ALA A 55 17.04 -6.39 12.69
CA ALA A 55 17.32 -7.48 13.62
C ALA A 55 18.21 -8.52 12.92
N GLU A 56 19.30 -8.91 13.60
CA GLU A 56 20.27 -9.90 13.13
C GLU A 56 20.25 -11.11 14.07
N ASP A 57 20.32 -12.32 13.51
CA ASP A 57 20.48 -13.55 14.28
C ASP A 57 21.90 -13.71 14.84
N GLU A 58 22.21 -14.86 15.44
CA GLU A 58 23.52 -15.14 16.05
C GLU A 58 24.64 -15.22 15.01
N ASP A 59 24.30 -15.54 13.77
CA ASP A 59 25.25 -15.62 12.65
C ASP A 59 25.41 -14.27 11.93
N GLY A 60 24.70 -13.23 12.38
CA GLY A 60 24.72 -11.88 11.79
C GLY A 60 23.87 -11.74 10.51
N ARG A 61 22.99 -12.72 10.23
CA ARG A 61 22.05 -12.65 9.11
C ARG A 61 20.86 -11.79 9.50
N GLN A 62 20.45 -10.89 8.63
CA GLN A 62 19.26 -10.05 8.83
C GLN A 62 17.99 -10.90 8.77
N VAL A 63 17.19 -10.88 9.84
CA VAL A 63 15.94 -11.63 9.99
C VAL A 63 14.70 -10.74 10.08
N ALA A 64 14.88 -9.45 10.29
CA ALA A 64 13.80 -8.46 10.22
C ALA A 64 14.35 -7.06 9.90
N ALA A 65 13.45 -6.21 9.40
CA ALA A 65 13.72 -4.80 9.15
C ALA A 65 12.48 -3.94 9.43
N VAL A 66 12.72 -2.72 9.87
CA VAL A 66 11.71 -1.66 9.98
C VAL A 66 12.37 -0.31 9.78
N ALA A 67 11.67 0.61 9.11
CA ALA A 67 12.10 1.99 9.00
C ALA A 67 11.21 2.89 9.86
N PHE A 68 11.86 3.75 10.65
CA PHE A 68 11.20 4.82 11.38
C PHE A 68 11.66 6.17 10.86
N GLU A 69 10.83 7.16 11.07
CA GLU A 69 11.19 8.57 11.09
C GLU A 69 10.96 9.12 12.50
N ARG A 70 11.84 10.02 12.93
CA ARG A 70 11.70 10.73 14.18
C ARG A 70 11.26 12.17 13.89
N MET A 71 10.12 12.54 14.45
CA MET A 71 9.61 13.90 14.40
C MET A 71 9.57 14.45 15.82
N ASP A 72 10.44 15.41 16.09
CA ASP A 72 10.76 15.86 17.45
C ASP A 72 11.21 14.67 18.33
N ASP A 73 10.45 14.35 19.36
CA ASP A 73 10.68 13.20 20.25
C ASP A 73 9.71 12.03 20.02
N THR A 74 9.04 12.02 18.85
CA THR A 74 8.07 10.97 18.50
C THR A 74 8.60 10.09 17.36
N LEU A 75 8.69 8.79 17.60
CA LEU A 75 8.97 7.78 16.57
C LEU A 75 7.70 7.48 15.77
N ARG A 76 7.82 7.41 14.47
CA ARG A 76 6.78 6.95 13.54
C ARG A 76 7.34 5.96 12.57
N PHE A 77 6.52 5.06 12.05
CA PHE A 77 6.95 4.31 10.88
C PHE A 77 7.14 5.24 9.69
N LEU A 78 8.22 5.02 8.96
CA LEU A 78 8.50 5.78 7.74
C LEU A 78 7.46 5.45 6.65
N GLY A 79 6.97 6.48 5.96
CA GLY A 79 6.08 6.30 4.81
C GLY A 79 4.93 7.29 4.73
N GLY A 80 4.60 7.98 5.82
CA GLY A 80 3.52 8.98 5.87
C GLY A 80 2.12 8.40 5.64
N THR A 81 1.12 8.93 6.31
CA THR A 81 -0.24 8.39 6.31
C THR A 81 -1.01 8.62 5.01
N GLU A 82 -0.55 9.54 4.17
CA GLU A 82 -1.22 9.91 2.90
C GLU A 82 -0.78 9.05 1.70
N VAL A 83 0.38 8.39 1.81
CA VAL A 83 0.98 7.63 0.70
C VAL A 83 1.26 6.18 1.04
N THR A 84 1.17 5.79 2.31
CA THR A 84 1.47 4.44 2.78
C THR A 84 0.30 3.88 3.58
N ASP A 85 -0.31 2.83 3.05
CA ASP A 85 -1.50 2.27 3.68
C ASP A 85 -1.18 1.25 4.78
N TYR A 86 -0.11 0.47 4.60
CA TYR A 86 0.37 -0.51 5.57
C TYR A 86 1.80 -0.19 5.96
N MET A 87 2.07 -0.17 7.26
CA MET A 87 3.37 0.14 7.82
C MET A 87 3.72 -0.86 8.92
N GLY A 88 4.98 -0.92 9.28
CA GLY A 88 5.45 -1.78 10.35
C GLY A 88 6.72 -2.54 10.02
N PRO A 89 7.15 -3.43 10.90
CA PRO A 89 8.26 -4.33 10.64
C PRO A 89 7.90 -5.37 9.58
N VAL A 90 8.92 -5.91 8.95
CA VAL A 90 8.86 -7.16 8.19
C VAL A 90 9.93 -8.11 8.72
N GLY A 91 9.64 -9.40 8.73
CA GLY A 91 10.60 -10.37 9.25
C GLY A 91 10.16 -11.82 9.02
N GLU A 92 11.10 -12.73 9.16
CA GLU A 92 10.81 -14.15 9.06
C GLU A 92 9.75 -14.56 10.10
N PRO A 93 8.67 -15.27 9.72
CA PRO A 93 7.56 -15.59 10.63
C PRO A 93 8.00 -16.28 11.92
N SER A 94 9.03 -17.12 11.87
CA SER A 94 9.55 -17.86 13.03
C SER A 94 10.27 -16.97 14.04
N THR A 95 10.70 -15.77 13.66
CA THR A 95 11.49 -14.86 14.51
C THR A 95 10.70 -13.65 15.01
N GLN A 96 9.52 -13.39 14.47
CA GLN A 96 8.77 -12.14 14.72
C GLN A 96 8.54 -11.83 16.20
N THR A 97 8.19 -12.83 17.02
CA THR A 97 7.99 -12.64 18.47
C THR A 97 9.27 -12.17 19.16
N GLN A 98 10.40 -12.80 18.85
CA GLN A 98 11.69 -12.40 19.41
C GLN A 98 12.12 -11.03 18.90
N VAL A 99 11.90 -10.75 17.61
CA VAL A 99 12.19 -9.45 17.01
C VAL A 99 11.43 -8.33 17.70
N ALA A 100 10.13 -8.50 17.98
CA ALA A 100 9.33 -7.48 18.66
C ALA A 100 9.88 -7.15 20.06
N LYS A 101 10.30 -8.18 20.84
CA LYS A 101 10.90 -8.01 22.15
C LYS A 101 12.24 -7.28 22.08
N GLU A 102 13.15 -7.75 21.23
CA GLU A 102 14.47 -7.14 21.08
C GLU A 102 14.39 -5.71 20.52
N LEU A 103 13.42 -5.45 19.65
CA LEU A 103 13.18 -4.11 19.13
C LEU A 103 12.85 -3.12 20.25
N TRP A 104 11.87 -3.44 21.09
CA TRP A 104 11.52 -2.55 22.20
C TRP A 104 12.62 -2.48 23.26
N ALA A 105 13.26 -3.61 23.62
CA ALA A 105 14.40 -3.62 24.52
C ALA A 105 15.53 -2.71 24.03
N ALA A 106 15.81 -2.70 22.71
CA ALA A 106 16.83 -1.81 22.13
C ALA A 106 16.35 -0.35 22.06
N LEU A 107 15.09 -0.11 21.73
CA LEU A 107 14.53 1.24 21.63
C LEU A 107 14.49 1.94 23.02
N VAL A 108 14.17 1.24 24.10
CA VAL A 108 14.16 1.83 25.46
C VAL A 108 15.55 2.24 25.96
N GLN A 109 16.63 1.71 25.37
CA GLN A 109 18.00 2.14 25.69
C GLN A 109 18.40 3.46 25.00
N ARG A 110 17.64 3.89 24.01
CA ARG A 110 17.86 5.19 23.35
C ARG A 110 17.17 6.27 24.18
N ASP A 111 17.71 7.47 24.21
CA ASP A 111 17.18 8.63 24.95
C ASP A 111 16.60 9.72 24.02
N ASP A 112 16.61 9.46 22.70
CA ASP A 112 16.20 10.40 21.66
C ASP A 112 14.73 10.31 21.24
N TRP A 113 13.89 9.61 22.00
CA TRP A 113 12.44 9.56 21.81
C TRP A 113 11.69 9.46 23.15
N ARG A 114 10.44 9.94 23.18
CA ARG A 114 9.55 9.87 24.33
C ARG A 114 8.25 9.14 24.02
N SER A 115 7.79 9.24 22.80
CA SER A 115 6.58 8.54 22.34
C SER A 115 6.80 7.87 20.98
N ALA A 116 5.97 6.88 20.66
CA ALA A 116 5.89 6.30 19.35
C ALA A 116 4.44 6.31 18.87
N ASP A 117 4.21 6.79 17.65
CA ASP A 117 2.91 6.81 16.97
C ASP A 117 2.98 5.87 15.76
N LEU A 118 2.66 4.60 15.99
CA LEU A 118 2.84 3.51 15.05
C LEU A 118 1.51 3.21 14.33
N ARG A 119 1.38 3.73 13.12
CA ARG A 119 0.17 3.62 12.27
C ARG A 119 0.31 2.54 11.22
N GLY A 120 -0.78 2.24 10.52
CA GLY A 120 -0.75 1.34 9.37
C GLY A 120 -0.63 -0.14 9.72
N LEU A 121 -1.00 -0.57 10.93
CA LEU A 121 -0.90 -1.95 11.39
C LEU A 121 -2.22 -2.71 11.16
N PRO A 122 -2.28 -3.67 10.21
CA PRO A 122 -3.50 -4.47 10.00
C PRO A 122 -3.80 -5.36 11.21
N GLU A 123 -5.08 -5.38 11.65
CA GLU A 123 -5.54 -6.16 12.81
C GLU A 123 -5.41 -7.68 12.60
N ASP A 124 -5.51 -8.14 11.35
CA ASP A 124 -5.40 -9.54 10.95
C ASP A 124 -3.94 -10.01 10.73
N ARG A 125 -2.94 -9.19 11.12
CA ARG A 125 -1.51 -9.49 10.96
C ARG A 125 -0.79 -9.54 12.32
N PRO A 126 0.27 -10.35 12.45
CA PRO A 126 0.92 -10.60 13.74
C PRO A 126 1.50 -9.36 14.40
N TRP A 127 2.09 -8.44 13.63
CA TRP A 127 2.89 -7.34 14.16
C TRP A 127 2.17 -6.42 15.14
N LEU A 128 0.87 -6.16 14.94
CA LEU A 128 0.08 -5.35 15.88
C LEU A 128 0.11 -5.93 17.30
N GLY A 129 -0.22 -7.23 17.45
CA GLY A 129 -0.23 -7.91 18.72
C GLY A 129 1.17 -8.03 19.32
N LEU A 130 2.14 -8.46 18.53
CA LEU A 130 3.52 -8.66 18.97
C LEU A 130 4.18 -7.36 19.48
N LEU A 131 4.00 -6.26 18.77
CA LEU A 131 4.55 -4.95 19.18
C LEU A 131 3.89 -4.46 20.45
N ARG A 132 2.55 -4.62 20.59
CA ARG A 132 1.80 -4.22 21.77
C ARG A 132 2.26 -5.02 23.02
N GLU A 133 2.35 -6.33 22.89
CA GLU A 133 2.74 -7.21 23.98
C GLU A 133 4.17 -6.94 24.44
N ALA A 134 5.10 -6.85 23.48
CA ALA A 134 6.51 -6.58 23.80
C ALA A 134 6.73 -5.19 24.43
N ALA A 135 6.00 -4.16 23.99
CA ALA A 135 6.07 -2.84 24.62
C ALA A 135 5.55 -2.85 26.07
N ASN A 136 4.47 -3.60 26.35
CA ASN A 136 3.97 -3.78 27.71
C ASN A 136 4.98 -4.53 28.61
N GLU A 137 5.69 -5.54 28.07
CA GLU A 137 6.73 -6.27 28.79
C GLU A 137 7.89 -5.35 29.22
N GLU A 138 8.22 -4.33 28.40
CA GLU A 138 9.20 -3.29 28.72
C GLU A 138 8.67 -2.19 29.67
N GLY A 139 7.43 -2.29 30.15
CA GLY A 139 6.83 -1.34 31.07
C GLY A 139 6.39 -0.02 30.41
N LEU A 140 6.28 0.02 29.11
CA LEU A 140 5.79 1.19 28.37
C LEU A 140 4.26 1.31 28.47
N VAL A 141 3.75 2.53 28.37
CA VAL A 141 2.31 2.78 28.34
C VAL A 141 1.81 2.63 26.91
N VAL A 142 0.94 1.66 26.64
CA VAL A 142 0.46 1.32 25.30
C VAL A 142 -1.03 1.59 25.17
N ARG A 143 -1.42 2.33 24.13
CA ARG A 143 -2.82 2.50 23.71
C ARG A 143 -2.97 2.02 22.27
N GLU A 144 -3.99 1.20 22.04
CA GLU A 144 -4.39 0.78 20.70
C GLU A 144 -5.63 1.57 20.28
N GLU A 145 -5.56 2.18 19.11
CA GLU A 145 -6.60 3.07 18.56
C GLU A 145 -6.93 2.68 17.12
N ASP A 146 -8.07 3.15 16.62
CA ASP A 146 -8.35 3.09 15.20
C ASP A 146 -7.42 4.05 14.44
N ASP A 147 -6.83 3.58 13.34
CA ASP A 147 -6.03 4.46 12.48
C ASP A 147 -6.94 5.39 11.66
N GLN A 148 -6.40 6.52 11.24
CA GLN A 148 -7.11 7.44 10.33
C GLN A 148 -7.45 6.70 9.03
N ASN A 149 -8.72 6.77 8.60
CA ASN A 149 -9.24 5.98 7.48
C ASN A 149 -8.95 4.47 7.64
N GLY A 150 -8.92 3.96 8.86
CA GLY A 150 -8.43 2.65 9.27
C GLY A 150 -9.26 1.45 8.80
N ILE A 151 -9.93 1.54 7.65
CA ILE A 151 -10.58 0.42 6.97
C ILE A 151 -9.95 0.25 5.59
N ALA A 152 -9.44 -0.92 5.31
CA ALA A 152 -8.85 -1.32 4.03
C ALA A 152 -9.65 -2.50 3.43
N PRO A 153 -10.66 -2.25 2.58
CA PRO A 153 -11.44 -3.32 1.97
C PRO A 153 -10.60 -4.14 0.99
N PHE A 154 -10.74 -5.46 1.02
CA PHE A 154 -10.04 -6.38 0.13
C PHE A 154 -10.92 -7.51 -0.35
N LEU A 155 -10.48 -8.22 -1.39
CA LEU A 155 -11.11 -9.38 -1.99
C LEU A 155 -10.17 -10.58 -1.91
N THR A 156 -10.68 -11.74 -1.54
CA THR A 156 -10.03 -13.01 -1.84
C THR A 156 -10.47 -13.42 -3.25
N LEU A 157 -9.53 -13.68 -4.12
CA LEU A 157 -9.78 -13.99 -5.52
C LEU A 157 -9.79 -15.50 -5.76
N PRO A 158 -10.81 -16.04 -6.41
CA PRO A 158 -10.79 -17.40 -6.93
C PRO A 158 -9.94 -17.48 -8.21
N PRO A 159 -9.61 -18.68 -8.68
CA PRO A 159 -8.70 -18.86 -9.83
C PRO A 159 -9.29 -18.44 -11.18
N THR A 160 -10.59 -18.14 -11.28
CA THR A 160 -11.23 -17.75 -12.54
C THR A 160 -12.17 -16.55 -12.34
N TRP A 161 -12.30 -15.74 -13.39
CA TRP A 161 -13.24 -14.62 -13.42
C TRP A 161 -14.70 -15.08 -13.23
N GLU A 162 -15.08 -16.19 -13.84
CA GLU A 162 -16.41 -16.77 -13.69
C GLU A 162 -16.67 -17.16 -12.24
N GLY A 163 -15.71 -17.83 -11.61
CA GLY A 163 -15.76 -18.19 -10.18
C GLY A 163 -15.90 -16.96 -9.28
N TYR A 164 -15.18 -15.87 -9.60
CA TYR A 164 -15.35 -14.61 -8.88
C TYR A 164 -16.76 -14.05 -9.04
N LEU A 165 -17.28 -13.97 -10.25
CA LEU A 165 -18.64 -13.49 -10.46
C LEU A 165 -19.69 -14.37 -9.76
N GLU A 166 -19.50 -15.69 -9.72
CA GLU A 166 -20.38 -16.62 -9.03
C GLU A 166 -20.35 -16.47 -7.51
N SER A 167 -19.20 -16.12 -6.93
CA SER A 167 -19.07 -15.86 -5.50
C SER A 167 -19.79 -14.60 -5.03
N LEU A 168 -20.09 -13.67 -5.96
CA LEU A 168 -20.77 -12.44 -5.61
C LEU A 168 -22.29 -12.62 -5.45
N PRO A 169 -22.94 -11.89 -4.53
CA PRO A 169 -24.38 -11.74 -4.50
C PRO A 169 -24.93 -11.35 -5.89
N ALA A 170 -26.06 -11.94 -6.28
CA ALA A 170 -26.66 -11.74 -7.61
C ALA A 170 -26.79 -10.26 -8.02
N LYS A 171 -27.12 -9.37 -7.06
CA LYS A 171 -27.22 -7.92 -7.27
C LYS A 171 -25.90 -7.30 -7.73
N LEU A 172 -24.80 -7.63 -7.05
CA LEU A 172 -23.46 -7.08 -7.37
C LEU A 172 -22.94 -7.61 -8.71
N ARG A 173 -23.09 -8.93 -8.93
CA ARG A 173 -22.76 -9.56 -10.21
C ARG A 173 -23.53 -8.93 -11.38
N HIS A 174 -24.83 -8.71 -11.19
CA HIS A 174 -25.64 -8.04 -12.20
C HIS A 174 -25.19 -6.59 -12.44
N GLU A 175 -24.85 -5.86 -11.38
CA GLU A 175 -24.40 -4.47 -11.48
C GLU A 175 -23.10 -4.36 -12.30
N ILE A 176 -22.10 -5.21 -12.04
CA ILE A 176 -20.83 -5.24 -12.78
C ILE A 176 -21.12 -5.45 -14.28
N ARG A 177 -21.85 -6.51 -14.61
CA ARG A 177 -22.17 -6.82 -16.02
C ARG A 177 -23.01 -5.72 -16.69
N ARG A 178 -23.96 -5.12 -15.98
CA ARG A 178 -24.80 -4.05 -16.50
C ARG A 178 -24.02 -2.79 -16.81
N LYS A 179 -23.03 -2.41 -15.96
CA LYS A 179 -22.20 -1.22 -16.19
C LYS A 179 -21.34 -1.37 -17.45
N ALA A 180 -20.66 -2.50 -17.63
CA ALA A 180 -19.89 -2.77 -18.84
C ALA A 180 -20.77 -2.74 -20.09
N LYS A 181 -21.92 -3.43 -20.09
CA LYS A 181 -22.87 -3.40 -21.21
C LYS A 181 -23.42 -2.01 -21.50
N LYS A 182 -23.73 -1.21 -20.46
CA LYS A 182 -24.20 0.16 -20.64
C LYS A 182 -23.14 1.03 -21.30
N LEU A 183 -21.88 0.92 -20.84
CA LEU A 183 -20.77 1.67 -21.41
C LEU A 183 -20.62 1.35 -22.90
N GLU A 184 -20.59 0.06 -23.27
CA GLU A 184 -20.49 -0.37 -24.67
C GLU A 184 -21.67 0.08 -25.51
N ALA A 185 -22.89 -0.01 -24.99
CA ALA A 185 -24.11 0.34 -25.74
C ALA A 185 -24.23 1.85 -26.02
N GLU A 186 -23.78 2.71 -25.08
CA GLU A 186 -23.94 4.17 -25.18
C GLU A 186 -22.70 4.88 -25.74
N ALA A 187 -21.50 4.29 -25.60
CA ALA A 187 -20.24 4.92 -25.99
C ALA A 187 -19.38 4.10 -26.99
N GLY A 188 -19.87 2.90 -27.36
CA GLY A 188 -19.13 1.97 -28.23
C GLY A 188 -18.17 1.06 -27.45
N PRO A 189 -17.45 0.17 -28.16
CA PRO A 189 -16.55 -0.78 -27.55
C PRO A 189 -15.45 -0.05 -26.78
N PHE A 190 -15.07 -0.61 -25.65
CA PHE A 190 -13.91 -0.14 -24.86
C PHE A 190 -12.75 -1.12 -24.98
N ARG A 191 -11.56 -0.63 -24.68
CA ARG A 191 -10.37 -1.46 -24.49
C ARG A 191 -9.63 -1.09 -23.22
N ILE A 192 -8.96 -2.08 -22.64
CA ILE A 192 -8.08 -1.89 -21.50
C ILE A 192 -6.66 -1.72 -22.01
N ILE A 193 -6.00 -0.67 -21.54
CA ILE A 193 -4.60 -0.35 -21.88
C ILE A 193 -3.81 -0.49 -20.58
N VAL A 194 -2.83 -1.39 -20.57
CA VAL A 194 -1.84 -1.51 -19.50
C VAL A 194 -0.56 -0.85 -19.99
N ALA A 195 -0.04 0.09 -19.20
CA ALA A 195 1.17 0.81 -19.55
C ALA A 195 2.38 -0.13 -19.65
N ASP A 196 3.14 0.04 -20.70
CA ASP A 196 4.47 -0.50 -20.85
C ASP A 196 5.51 0.63 -20.81
N ARG A 197 6.77 0.30 -21.06
CA ARG A 197 7.87 1.27 -21.03
C ARG A 197 7.68 2.43 -22.01
N ASP A 198 7.13 2.17 -23.18
CA ASP A 198 7.02 3.16 -24.25
C ASP A 198 5.80 4.07 -24.08
N SER A 199 4.73 3.53 -23.48
CA SER A 199 3.46 4.25 -23.24
C SER A 199 3.38 4.89 -21.85
N LEU A 200 4.33 4.63 -20.94
CA LEU A 200 4.25 5.05 -19.53
C LEU A 200 4.08 6.57 -19.37
N GLU A 201 4.97 7.35 -19.96
CA GLU A 201 4.98 8.81 -19.74
C GLU A 201 3.69 9.49 -20.21
N PRO A 202 3.21 9.30 -21.45
CA PRO A 202 1.96 9.91 -21.87
C PRO A 202 0.74 9.43 -21.07
N LEU A 203 0.73 8.18 -20.59
CA LEU A 203 -0.34 7.68 -19.74
C LEU A 203 -0.26 8.25 -18.31
N LEU A 204 0.93 8.46 -17.75
CA LEU A 204 1.10 9.16 -16.47
C LEU A 204 0.65 10.63 -16.57
N ASP A 205 1.00 11.32 -17.64
CA ASP A 205 0.53 12.70 -17.88
C ASP A 205 -1.00 12.76 -17.88
N ARG A 206 -1.65 11.84 -18.59
CA ARG A 206 -3.12 11.77 -18.61
C ARG A 206 -3.69 11.40 -17.24
N PHE A 207 -3.06 10.51 -16.49
CA PHE A 207 -3.51 10.15 -15.15
C PHE A 207 -3.46 11.35 -14.19
N VAL A 208 -2.36 12.10 -14.20
CA VAL A 208 -2.18 13.32 -13.41
C VAL A 208 -3.24 14.38 -13.77
N GLU A 209 -3.48 14.58 -15.07
CA GLU A 209 -4.55 15.47 -15.54
C GLU A 209 -5.92 15.08 -14.99
N LEU A 210 -6.33 13.82 -15.18
CA LEU A 210 -7.61 13.30 -14.67
C LEU A 210 -7.71 13.41 -13.15
N HIS A 211 -6.60 13.18 -12.44
CA HIS A 211 -6.57 13.29 -10.99
C HIS A 211 -6.79 14.73 -10.52
N ARG A 212 -6.14 15.70 -11.16
CA ARG A 212 -6.30 17.15 -10.88
C ARG A 212 -7.70 17.66 -11.23
N MET A 213 -8.37 17.06 -12.20
CA MET A 213 -9.77 17.36 -12.55
C MET A 213 -10.79 16.83 -11.51
N SER A 214 -10.33 16.01 -10.54
CA SER A 214 -11.20 15.50 -9.47
C SER A 214 -11.61 16.61 -8.50
N GLU A 215 -12.81 16.51 -7.90
CA GLU A 215 -13.28 17.47 -6.89
C GLU A 215 -12.77 17.13 -5.49
N GLY A 216 -12.77 18.18 -4.65
CA GLY A 216 -12.46 18.07 -3.22
C GLY A 216 -11.01 17.70 -2.93
N PRO A 217 -10.74 17.02 -1.81
CA PRO A 217 -9.39 16.68 -1.37
C PRO A 217 -8.58 15.90 -2.40
N LYS A 218 -9.25 15.09 -3.21
CA LYS A 218 -8.60 14.29 -4.25
C LYS A 218 -7.94 15.15 -5.32
N GLY A 219 -8.58 16.23 -5.76
CA GLY A 219 -8.01 17.13 -6.80
C GLY A 219 -6.77 17.86 -6.33
N VAL A 220 -6.65 18.14 -5.03
CA VAL A 220 -5.49 18.82 -4.45
C VAL A 220 -4.38 17.87 -3.99
N PHE A 221 -4.63 16.58 -3.95
CA PHE A 221 -3.64 15.57 -3.55
C PHE A 221 -2.43 15.52 -4.50
N MET A 222 -2.66 15.69 -5.81
CA MET A 222 -1.61 15.59 -6.83
C MET A 222 -0.80 16.90 -6.95
N VAL A 223 -0.19 17.33 -5.84
CA VAL A 223 0.79 18.41 -5.81
C VAL A 223 2.09 18.01 -6.53
N PRO A 224 2.98 18.98 -6.89
CA PRO A 224 4.19 18.66 -7.65
C PRO A 224 5.06 17.54 -7.03
N GLY A 225 5.30 17.54 -5.73
CA GLY A 225 6.07 16.50 -5.05
C GLY A 225 5.40 15.13 -5.16
N MET A 226 4.06 15.08 -5.05
CA MET A 226 3.33 13.83 -5.22
C MET A 226 3.39 13.30 -6.65
N GLU A 227 3.32 14.18 -7.66
CA GLU A 227 3.53 13.78 -9.06
C GLU A 227 4.92 13.22 -9.28
N ILE A 228 5.97 13.88 -8.76
CA ILE A 228 7.36 13.40 -8.85
C ILE A 228 7.47 12.01 -8.20
N PHE A 229 6.89 11.84 -7.02
CA PHE A 229 6.91 10.56 -6.31
C PHE A 229 6.26 9.44 -7.13
N PHE A 230 5.08 9.68 -7.73
CA PHE A 230 4.41 8.68 -8.58
C PHE A 230 5.22 8.31 -9.83
N ARG A 231 5.86 9.30 -10.49
CA ARG A 231 6.76 9.04 -11.64
C ARG A 231 7.97 8.22 -11.22
N ARG A 232 8.54 8.50 -10.06
CA ARG A 232 9.68 7.73 -9.51
C ARG A 232 9.26 6.31 -9.11
N LEU A 233 8.08 6.12 -8.53
CA LEU A 233 7.52 4.79 -8.27
C LEU A 233 7.35 4.00 -9.58
N ALA A 234 6.79 4.64 -10.61
CA ALA A 234 6.61 4.01 -11.90
C ALA A 234 7.97 3.61 -12.53
N ALA A 235 8.94 4.51 -12.53
CA ALA A 235 10.28 4.24 -13.07
C ALA A 235 11.00 3.10 -12.32
N ALA A 236 10.83 3.01 -11.00
CA ALA A 236 11.46 1.98 -10.19
C ALA A 236 10.80 0.60 -10.34
N PHE A 237 9.47 0.55 -10.37
CA PHE A 237 8.73 -0.70 -10.21
C PHE A 237 8.06 -1.24 -11.50
N LEU A 238 7.97 -0.45 -12.57
CA LEU A 238 7.49 -0.95 -13.87
C LEU A 238 8.42 -2.02 -14.47
N PRO A 239 9.77 -1.86 -14.44
CA PRO A 239 10.67 -2.89 -14.97
C PRO A 239 10.59 -4.22 -14.19
N GLU A 240 10.15 -4.20 -12.95
CA GLU A 240 9.94 -5.39 -12.11
C GLU A 240 8.53 -6.00 -12.29
N HIS A 241 7.70 -5.44 -13.17
CA HIS A 241 6.27 -5.78 -13.33
C HIS A 241 5.45 -5.64 -12.03
N VAL A 242 5.92 -4.80 -11.09
CA VAL A 242 5.25 -4.51 -9.82
C VAL A 242 4.33 -3.31 -9.95
N PHE A 243 4.77 -2.22 -10.59
CA PHE A 243 3.93 -1.05 -10.85
C PHE A 243 3.00 -1.32 -12.03
N ARG A 244 1.72 -0.97 -11.86
CA ARG A 244 0.71 -1.08 -12.91
C ARG A 244 -0.02 0.25 -13.07
N LEU A 245 -0.05 0.75 -14.29
CA LEU A 245 -0.94 1.85 -14.70
C LEU A 245 -1.86 1.31 -15.79
N THR A 246 -3.16 1.32 -15.50
CA THR A 246 -4.19 0.77 -16.39
C THR A 246 -5.18 1.87 -16.77
N PHE A 247 -5.60 1.89 -18.03
CA PHE A 247 -6.64 2.79 -18.52
C PHE A 247 -7.75 2.02 -19.20
N ILE A 248 -8.96 2.56 -19.11
CA ILE A 248 -10.06 2.22 -20.02
C ILE A 248 -10.20 3.31 -21.08
N GLU A 249 -10.05 2.90 -22.32
CA GLU A 249 -10.28 3.76 -23.48
C GLU A 249 -11.66 3.49 -24.08
N VAL A 250 -12.42 4.54 -24.30
CA VAL A 250 -13.76 4.51 -24.86
C VAL A 250 -13.86 5.57 -25.95
N GLY A 251 -14.27 5.20 -27.16
CA GLY A 251 -14.39 6.14 -28.27
C GLY A 251 -13.09 6.87 -28.63
N GLY A 252 -11.94 6.23 -28.42
CA GLY A 252 -10.61 6.82 -28.63
C GLY A 252 -10.15 7.78 -27.52
N GLN A 253 -10.86 7.85 -26.40
CA GLN A 253 -10.51 8.69 -25.26
C GLN A 253 -10.21 7.87 -24.02
N LEU A 254 -9.18 8.25 -23.26
CA LEU A 254 -8.84 7.66 -21.98
C LEU A 254 -9.80 8.20 -20.90
N ALA A 255 -10.84 7.42 -20.59
CA ALA A 255 -11.97 7.84 -19.76
C ALA A 255 -11.74 7.65 -18.25
N ALA A 256 -10.93 6.66 -17.87
CA ALA A 256 -10.51 6.45 -16.49
C ALA A 256 -9.15 5.73 -16.45
N GLY A 257 -8.40 5.95 -15.36
CA GLY A 257 -7.12 5.31 -15.11
C GLY A 257 -6.99 4.85 -13.66
N THR A 258 -6.23 3.78 -13.45
CA THR A 258 -5.86 3.26 -12.13
C THR A 258 -4.35 3.08 -12.03
N ILE A 259 -3.79 3.40 -10.87
CA ILE A 259 -2.44 3.02 -10.46
C ILE A 259 -2.55 1.95 -9.39
N GLY A 260 -1.81 0.89 -9.55
CA GLY A 260 -1.76 -0.23 -8.62
C GLY A 260 -0.38 -0.87 -8.55
N PHE A 261 -0.27 -1.86 -7.67
CA PHE A 261 0.93 -2.67 -7.54
C PHE A 261 0.55 -4.14 -7.55
N VAL A 262 1.37 -4.95 -8.20
CA VAL A 262 1.22 -6.41 -8.25
C VAL A 262 2.48 -7.04 -7.69
N CYS A 263 2.37 -7.66 -6.53
CA CYS A 263 3.50 -8.36 -5.92
C CYS A 263 3.03 -9.45 -4.98
N ASP A 264 3.78 -10.51 -4.93
CA ASP A 264 3.63 -11.62 -3.98
C ASP A 264 2.19 -12.16 -3.91
N GLY A 265 1.55 -12.34 -5.10
CA GLY A 265 0.18 -12.86 -5.24
C GLY A 265 -0.93 -11.88 -4.85
N THR A 266 -0.60 -10.62 -4.60
CA THR A 266 -1.54 -9.54 -4.31
C THR A 266 -1.50 -8.47 -5.40
N SER A 267 -2.65 -8.09 -5.93
CA SER A 267 -2.84 -6.87 -6.71
C SER A 267 -3.51 -5.81 -5.84
N SER A 268 -2.99 -4.60 -5.82
CA SER A 268 -3.54 -3.52 -5.00
C SER A 268 -3.95 -2.33 -5.86
N LEU A 269 -5.10 -1.74 -5.57
CA LEU A 269 -5.58 -0.49 -6.19
C LEU A 269 -5.10 0.70 -5.37
N TYR A 270 -3.98 1.30 -5.80
CA TYR A 270 -3.34 2.39 -5.04
C TYR A 270 -3.99 3.75 -5.29
N ASN A 271 -4.28 4.08 -6.54
CA ASN A 271 -4.96 5.32 -6.87
C ASN A 271 -5.82 5.16 -8.13
N SER A 272 -6.81 6.02 -8.31
CA SER A 272 -7.69 5.97 -9.48
C SER A 272 -8.14 7.37 -9.87
N ALA A 273 -8.36 7.62 -11.14
CA ALA A 273 -8.91 8.87 -11.63
C ALA A 273 -9.86 8.61 -12.81
N PHE A 274 -10.82 9.47 -13.05
CA PHE A 274 -11.73 9.34 -14.18
C PHE A 274 -12.16 10.71 -14.70
N ASP A 275 -12.45 10.77 -15.98
CA ASP A 275 -13.01 11.97 -16.61
C ASP A 275 -14.50 12.08 -16.26
N ARG A 276 -14.87 13.19 -15.66
CA ARG A 276 -16.25 13.45 -15.19
C ARG A 276 -17.28 13.53 -16.32
N ALA A 277 -16.83 13.88 -17.52
CA ALA A 277 -17.70 13.85 -18.72
C ALA A 277 -18.31 12.47 -18.95
N TRP A 278 -17.63 11.40 -18.51
CA TRP A 278 -18.07 10.00 -18.62
C TRP A 278 -18.80 9.50 -17.36
N GLY A 279 -19.01 10.33 -16.35
CA GLY A 279 -19.50 9.92 -15.02
C GLY A 279 -20.81 9.12 -15.05
N SER A 280 -21.76 9.44 -15.96
CA SER A 280 -23.03 8.72 -16.11
C SER A 280 -22.87 7.27 -16.57
N LEU A 281 -21.76 6.95 -17.24
CA LEU A 281 -21.41 5.62 -17.75
C LEU A 281 -20.49 4.84 -16.81
N ALA A 282 -19.97 5.50 -15.75
CA ALA A 282 -19.16 4.92 -14.70
C ALA A 282 -17.94 4.11 -15.19
N PRO A 283 -17.06 4.66 -16.09
CA PRO A 283 -15.93 3.93 -16.65
C PRO A 283 -14.95 3.47 -15.57
N GLY A 284 -14.79 4.23 -14.47
CA GLY A 284 -13.94 3.83 -13.35
C GLY A 284 -14.41 2.54 -12.67
N MET A 285 -15.73 2.31 -12.58
CA MET A 285 -16.24 1.05 -12.04
C MET A 285 -16.01 -0.14 -12.99
N VAL A 286 -16.07 0.09 -14.30
CA VAL A 286 -15.75 -0.94 -15.30
C VAL A 286 -14.27 -1.24 -15.26
N LEU A 287 -13.41 -0.22 -15.18
CA LEU A 287 -11.96 -0.38 -15.10
C LEU A 287 -11.53 -1.18 -13.87
N VAL A 288 -12.07 -0.87 -12.67
CA VAL A 288 -11.75 -1.65 -11.46
C VAL A 288 -12.19 -3.12 -11.59
N ALA A 289 -13.33 -3.39 -12.25
CA ALA A 289 -13.75 -4.77 -12.52
C ALA A 289 -12.76 -5.50 -13.47
N GLU A 290 -12.24 -4.80 -14.47
CA GLU A 290 -11.22 -5.34 -15.37
C GLU A 290 -9.83 -5.48 -14.68
N ASP A 291 -9.46 -4.58 -13.76
CA ASP A 291 -8.26 -4.74 -12.92
C ASP A 291 -8.34 -6.00 -12.05
N ILE A 292 -9.53 -6.28 -11.46
CA ILE A 292 -9.76 -7.52 -10.72
C ILE A 292 -9.63 -8.74 -11.64
N ARG A 293 -10.15 -8.67 -12.86
CA ARG A 293 -10.02 -9.74 -13.84
C ARG A 293 -8.55 -9.98 -14.23
N LEU A 294 -7.81 -8.91 -14.53
CA LEU A 294 -6.38 -8.99 -14.83
C LEU A 294 -5.61 -9.64 -13.66
N ALA A 295 -5.92 -9.25 -12.42
CA ALA A 295 -5.30 -9.85 -11.24
C ALA A 295 -5.57 -11.36 -11.13
N ILE A 296 -6.80 -11.80 -11.44
CA ILE A 296 -7.15 -13.23 -11.48
C ILE A 296 -6.38 -13.95 -12.60
N ASP A 297 -6.36 -13.37 -13.81
CA ASP A 297 -5.70 -13.95 -14.98
C ASP A 297 -4.17 -14.09 -14.75
N GLU A 298 -3.58 -13.25 -13.89
CA GLU A 298 -2.17 -13.30 -13.47
C GLU A 298 -1.93 -14.21 -12.24
N GLY A 299 -2.97 -14.84 -11.71
CA GLY A 299 -2.86 -15.77 -10.59
C GLY A 299 -2.75 -15.10 -9.22
N CYS A 300 -3.13 -13.83 -9.09
CA CYS A 300 -3.25 -13.20 -7.78
C CYS A 300 -4.37 -13.85 -6.97
N THR A 301 -4.16 -14.00 -5.67
CA THR A 301 -5.15 -14.55 -4.72
C THR A 301 -5.86 -13.48 -3.90
N VAL A 302 -5.33 -12.26 -3.92
CA VAL A 302 -5.89 -11.09 -3.23
C VAL A 302 -5.94 -9.89 -4.16
N PHE A 303 -7.06 -9.16 -4.12
CA PHE A 303 -7.16 -7.80 -4.65
C PHE A 303 -7.43 -6.83 -3.50
N ASP A 304 -6.44 -6.03 -3.17
CA ASP A 304 -6.50 -5.09 -2.05
C ASP A 304 -6.90 -3.69 -2.56
N LEU A 305 -8.03 -3.21 -2.08
CA LEU A 305 -8.53 -1.87 -2.43
C LEU A 305 -7.92 -0.78 -1.56
N LEU A 306 -7.04 -1.16 -0.63
CA LEU A 306 -6.29 -0.28 0.27
C LEU A 306 -7.17 0.59 1.18
N LYS A 307 -6.60 1.49 1.96
CA LYS A 307 -7.31 2.30 2.96
C LYS A 307 -8.41 3.17 2.36
N GLY A 308 -9.41 3.45 3.17
CA GLY A 308 -10.59 4.26 2.85
C GLY A 308 -11.87 3.45 2.71
N ASP A 309 -12.81 3.73 3.61
CA ASP A 309 -14.13 3.07 3.69
C ASP A 309 -15.12 3.68 2.68
N TYR A 310 -14.84 3.49 1.39
CA TYR A 310 -15.69 4.02 0.33
C TYR A 310 -16.69 2.99 -0.17
N GLY A 311 -17.98 3.35 -0.20
CA GLY A 311 -19.06 2.46 -0.59
C GLY A 311 -18.93 1.78 -1.96
N TYR A 312 -18.15 2.35 -2.90
CA TYR A 312 -17.94 1.73 -4.20
C TYR A 312 -17.08 0.44 -4.10
N LYS A 313 -16.17 0.35 -3.13
CA LYS A 313 -15.31 -0.82 -2.93
C LYS A 313 -16.12 -2.08 -2.61
N TYR A 314 -17.18 -1.92 -1.84
CA TYR A 314 -18.08 -3.03 -1.49
C TYR A 314 -18.98 -3.51 -2.64
N ARG A 315 -19.06 -2.74 -3.72
CA ARG A 315 -19.79 -3.17 -4.94
C ARG A 315 -19.06 -4.27 -5.70
N PHE A 316 -17.81 -4.52 -5.36
CA PHE A 316 -17.00 -5.64 -5.86
C PHE A 316 -17.01 -6.84 -4.91
N GLY A 317 -17.76 -6.79 -3.79
CA GLY A 317 -17.81 -7.86 -2.81
C GLY A 317 -16.65 -7.82 -1.80
N ALA A 318 -15.95 -6.69 -1.69
CA ALA A 318 -14.86 -6.54 -0.73
C ALA A 318 -15.35 -6.68 0.71
N VAL A 319 -14.48 -7.23 1.55
CA VAL A 319 -14.66 -7.31 3.00
C VAL A 319 -13.72 -6.32 3.70
N PRO A 320 -14.14 -5.69 4.81
CA PRO A 320 -13.30 -4.73 5.52
C PRO A 320 -12.17 -5.43 6.28
N ARG A 321 -10.95 -4.88 6.19
CA ARG A 321 -9.83 -5.14 7.09
C ARG A 321 -9.65 -3.90 7.96
N ARG A 322 -9.53 -4.07 9.27
CA ARG A 322 -9.20 -2.96 10.17
C ARG A 322 -7.70 -2.72 10.17
N VAL A 323 -7.33 -1.46 10.12
CA VAL A 323 -5.96 -0.99 10.28
C VAL A 323 -5.90 -0.17 11.57
N ARG A 324 -4.93 -0.48 12.41
CA ARG A 324 -4.83 0.03 13.77
C ARG A 324 -3.61 0.95 13.91
N ARG A 325 -3.63 1.69 14.99
CA ARG A 325 -2.56 2.57 15.47
C ARG A 325 -2.18 2.15 16.89
N LEU A 326 -0.89 2.02 17.16
CA LEU A 326 -0.35 1.90 18.52
C LEU A 326 0.29 3.24 18.90
N VAL A 327 -0.16 3.79 20.03
CA VAL A 327 0.51 4.92 20.70
C VAL A 327 1.23 4.36 21.90
N VAL A 328 2.55 4.53 21.93
CA VAL A 328 3.41 4.01 22.99
C VAL A 328 4.15 5.17 23.62
N GLU A 329 4.14 5.26 24.93
CA GLU A 329 4.78 6.34 25.70
C GLU A 329 5.70 5.76 26.78
N ARG A 330 6.81 6.44 27.01
CA ARG A 330 7.65 6.17 28.17
C ARG A 330 6.94 6.63 29.44
N PRO A 331 7.05 5.89 30.55
CA PRO A 331 6.45 6.26 31.83
C PRO A 331 7.04 7.56 32.40
#